data_141d93c9766b8c958c299410cc360c45
#
_entry.id   141d93c9766b8c958c299410cc360c45
#
_cell.length_a   1.000
_cell.length_b   1.000
_cell.length_c   1.000
_cell.angle_alpha   90.00
_cell.angle_beta   90.00
_cell.angle_gamma   90.00
#
_symmetry.space_group_name_H-M   'P 1'
#
loop_
_entity.id
_entity.type
_entity.pdbx_description
1 polymer ?
#
loop_
_entity_poly.entity_id
_entity_poly.type
_entity_poly.pdbx_seq_one_letter_code
_entity_poly.pdbx_strand_id
1 'polypeptide(L)'
;MVQVAKEASDMVLADDNFSTIVSAVAEGRSIYNNMKAFIRYMISSNVGEVISIFLTAALGIPECMIPVQLLWVNLVTDGPPATALGFNPADIDIMKKPPRKSDDCLIDSWVLIRYLVIGSYVGVATVGIFVLWYTQASFLGVSLITDGHTLVSFTQLQNWSECSSWGTNFTASPYTIAGGLRTVAFENNPCDYFTLGKVKPMTLSLSVLVAIEMFNSLNALSEDNSLLKMPPWRNPWLLVAMTVSFGLHCVILYVPFLANVFGIVPLSFREWFVVILVSFPVILIDEGLKFIGRWRRQRIKNKIKKTM
;
A
#
# COMPACT_ATOMS: atom_id res chain seq x y z
N MET A 1 22.40 -28.80 41.61
CA MET A 1 21.40 -27.72 41.76
C MET A 1 21.45 -26.69 40.66
N VAL A 2 22.60 -26.18 40.26
CA VAL A 2 22.71 -25.13 39.20
C VAL A 2 22.14 -25.57 37.85
N GLN A 3 22.31 -26.85 37.47
CA GLN A 3 21.84 -27.33 36.18
C GLN A 3 20.31 -27.41 36.10
N VAL A 4 19.68 -27.90 37.18
CA VAL A 4 18.19 -27.92 37.27
C VAL A 4 17.60 -26.53 37.26
N ALA A 5 18.24 -25.57 37.93
CA ALA A 5 17.81 -24.18 37.91
C ALA A 5 17.94 -23.54 36.49
N LYS A 6 18.99 -23.90 35.73
CA LYS A 6 19.18 -23.47 34.34
C LYS A 6 18.10 -24.06 33.41
N GLU A 7 17.75 -25.32 33.61
CA GLU A 7 16.71 -25.98 32.80
C GLU A 7 15.30 -25.49 33.12
N ALA A 8 15.08 -25.02 34.36
CA ALA A 8 13.78 -24.48 34.79
C ALA A 8 13.61 -22.97 34.53
N SER A 9 14.65 -22.26 34.08
CA SER A 9 14.62 -20.84 33.83
C SER A 9 14.38 -20.53 32.36
N ASP A 10 13.52 -19.51 32.07
CA ASP A 10 13.24 -19.02 30.71
C ASP A 10 14.44 -18.25 30.12
N MET A 11 15.33 -17.74 30.94
CA MET A 11 16.53 -17.00 30.53
C MET A 11 17.72 -17.33 31.41
N VAL A 12 18.86 -17.63 30.79
CA VAL A 12 20.13 -17.89 31.45
C VAL A 12 21.16 -16.85 31.02
N LEU A 13 21.77 -16.16 31.98
CA LEU A 13 22.87 -15.22 31.72
C LEU A 13 24.18 -16.01 31.60
N ALA A 14 24.92 -15.83 30.49
CA ALA A 14 26.20 -16.47 30.25
C ALA A 14 27.33 -15.70 30.93
N ASP A 15 27.19 -14.41 31.16
CA ASP A 15 28.20 -13.47 31.67
C ASP A 15 27.96 -13.06 33.13
N ASP A 16 26.92 -13.58 33.79
CA ASP A 16 26.47 -13.20 35.14
C ASP A 16 26.32 -11.68 35.39
N ASN A 17 26.14 -10.92 34.32
CA ASN A 17 26.02 -9.46 34.37
C ASN A 17 24.57 -9.02 34.27
N PHE A 18 24.02 -8.43 35.33
CA PHE A 18 22.63 -7.92 35.35
C PHE A 18 22.34 -6.83 34.33
N SER A 19 23.35 -6.08 33.85
CA SER A 19 23.14 -5.08 32.82
C SER A 19 22.72 -5.72 31.48
N THR A 20 23.09 -6.96 31.23
CA THR A 20 22.69 -7.76 30.07
C THR A 20 21.19 -8.02 30.05
N ILE A 21 20.52 -8.12 31.22
CA ILE A 21 19.06 -8.22 31.30
C ILE A 21 18.39 -6.96 30.74
N VAL A 22 18.90 -5.79 31.06
CA VAL A 22 18.36 -4.52 30.56
C VAL A 22 18.47 -4.45 29.05
N SER A 23 19.62 -4.86 28.50
CA SER A 23 19.82 -4.94 27.04
C SER A 23 18.90 -5.95 26.39
N ALA A 24 18.72 -7.14 26.99
CA ALA A 24 17.80 -8.17 26.50
C ALA A 24 16.34 -7.67 26.50
N VAL A 25 15.92 -6.97 27.55
CA VAL A 25 14.58 -6.36 27.61
C VAL A 25 14.41 -5.28 26.54
N ALA A 26 15.42 -4.45 26.30
CA ALA A 26 15.37 -3.42 25.26
C ALA A 26 15.23 -4.06 23.88
N GLU A 27 15.99 -5.11 23.60
CA GLU A 27 15.92 -5.85 22.34
C GLU A 27 14.58 -6.57 22.17
N GLY A 28 14.07 -7.23 23.20
CA GLY A 28 12.76 -7.86 23.17
C GLY A 28 11.62 -6.88 22.91
N ARG A 29 11.71 -5.66 23.46
CA ARG A 29 10.75 -4.58 23.14
C ARG A 29 10.88 -4.09 21.70
N SER A 30 12.11 -4.04 21.17
CA SER A 30 12.36 -3.69 19.76
C SER A 30 11.73 -4.71 18.83
N ILE A 31 11.99 -5.98 19.04
CA ILE A 31 11.42 -7.09 18.25
C ILE A 31 9.88 -7.03 18.27
N TYR A 32 9.29 -6.81 19.45
CA TYR A 32 7.84 -6.68 19.56
C TYR A 32 7.26 -5.48 18.78
N ASN A 33 7.93 -4.33 18.82
CA ASN A 33 7.53 -3.15 18.03
C ASN A 33 7.66 -3.40 16.52
N ASN A 34 8.71 -4.09 16.10
CA ASN A 34 8.95 -4.44 14.71
C ASN A 34 7.89 -5.44 14.21
N MET A 35 7.52 -6.43 15.04
CA MET A 35 6.42 -7.35 14.74
C MET A 35 5.09 -6.58 14.60
N LYS A 36 4.80 -5.60 15.47
CA LYS A 36 3.62 -4.75 15.33
C LYS A 36 3.65 -3.93 14.03
N ALA A 37 4.81 -3.39 13.66
CA ALA A 37 4.98 -2.62 12.43
C ALA A 37 4.73 -3.49 11.19
N PHE A 38 5.28 -4.70 11.17
CA PHE A 38 5.03 -5.70 10.14
C PHE A 38 3.53 -6.03 10.01
N ILE A 39 2.88 -6.41 11.11
CA ILE A 39 1.44 -6.75 11.12
C ILE A 39 0.60 -5.57 10.65
N ARG A 40 0.91 -4.36 11.10
CA ARG A 40 0.21 -3.14 10.70
C ARG A 40 0.30 -2.90 9.20
N TYR A 41 1.51 -3.03 8.64
CA TYR A 41 1.74 -2.87 7.21
C TYR A 41 0.90 -3.86 6.41
N MET A 42 1.02 -5.15 6.71
CA MET A 42 0.31 -6.22 6.01
C MET A 42 -1.22 -6.09 6.12
N ILE A 43 -1.76 -5.75 7.29
CA ILE A 43 -3.21 -5.59 7.45
C ILE A 43 -3.72 -4.37 6.65
N SER A 44 -3.01 -3.25 6.68
CA SER A 44 -3.45 -2.04 5.94
C SER A 44 -3.46 -2.26 4.42
N SER A 45 -2.48 -2.99 3.89
CA SER A 45 -2.40 -3.40 2.48
C SER A 45 -3.60 -4.28 2.11
N ASN A 46 -3.79 -5.39 2.81
CA ASN A 46 -4.90 -6.31 2.53
C ASN A 46 -6.28 -5.66 2.66
N VAL A 47 -6.48 -4.75 3.63
CA VAL A 47 -7.73 -3.97 3.74
C VAL A 47 -7.94 -3.10 2.50
N GLY A 48 -6.87 -2.48 1.98
CA GLY A 48 -6.93 -1.69 0.75
C GLY A 48 -7.33 -2.51 -0.46
N GLU A 49 -6.75 -3.69 -0.63
CA GLU A 49 -7.11 -4.62 -1.71
C GLU A 49 -8.57 -5.07 -1.64
N VAL A 50 -9.02 -5.49 -0.46
CA VAL A 50 -10.42 -5.90 -0.25
C VAL A 50 -11.39 -4.76 -0.56
N ILE A 51 -11.07 -3.53 -0.12
CA ILE A 51 -11.89 -2.36 -0.41
C ILE A 51 -11.90 -2.05 -1.90
N SER A 52 -10.78 -2.18 -2.63
CA SER A 52 -10.73 -1.96 -4.06
C SER A 52 -11.62 -2.94 -4.83
N ILE A 53 -11.59 -4.22 -4.48
CA ILE A 53 -12.45 -5.24 -5.08
C ILE A 53 -13.93 -4.96 -4.76
N PHE A 54 -14.22 -4.65 -3.50
CA PHE A 54 -15.59 -4.33 -3.06
C PHE A 54 -16.13 -3.09 -3.78
N LEU A 55 -15.35 -2.01 -3.88
CA LEU A 55 -15.77 -0.79 -4.59
C LEU A 55 -15.99 -1.04 -6.08
N THR A 56 -15.13 -1.82 -6.72
CA THR A 56 -15.29 -2.20 -8.13
C THR A 56 -16.62 -2.92 -8.36
N ALA A 57 -16.95 -3.89 -7.51
CA ALA A 57 -18.20 -4.62 -7.57
C ALA A 57 -19.41 -3.75 -7.22
N ALA A 58 -19.32 -2.95 -6.15
CA ALA A 58 -20.39 -2.07 -5.70
C ALA A 58 -20.73 -0.95 -6.69
N LEU A 59 -19.74 -0.44 -7.41
CA LEU A 59 -19.93 0.56 -8.46
C LEU A 59 -20.38 -0.05 -9.80
N GLY A 60 -20.34 -1.37 -9.96
CA GLY A 60 -20.70 -2.06 -11.19
C GLY A 60 -19.75 -1.79 -12.37
N ILE A 61 -18.50 -1.36 -12.10
CA ILE A 61 -17.49 -1.05 -13.12
C ILE A 61 -16.70 -2.31 -13.53
N PRO A 62 -16.01 -2.30 -14.69
CA PRO A 62 -15.13 -3.39 -15.07
C PRO A 62 -14.05 -3.64 -14.02
N GLU A 63 -13.56 -4.87 -13.93
CA GLU A 63 -12.52 -5.24 -12.97
C GLU A 63 -11.27 -4.35 -13.11
N CYS A 64 -10.88 -3.69 -12.03
CA CYS A 64 -9.70 -2.83 -12.00
C CYS A 64 -8.40 -3.60 -11.77
N MET A 65 -8.46 -4.85 -11.32
CA MET A 65 -7.32 -5.76 -11.13
C MET A 65 -7.75 -7.21 -11.30
N ILE A 66 -6.85 -8.05 -11.81
CA ILE A 66 -7.05 -9.50 -11.92
C ILE A 66 -6.36 -10.22 -10.75
N PRO A 67 -6.83 -11.44 -10.36
CA PRO A 67 -6.27 -12.17 -9.22
C PRO A 67 -4.75 -12.40 -9.27
N VAL A 68 -4.17 -12.61 -10.45
CA VAL A 68 -2.71 -12.80 -10.61
C VAL A 68 -1.94 -11.55 -10.21
N GLN A 69 -2.48 -10.36 -10.47
CA GLN A 69 -1.86 -9.08 -10.06
C GLN A 69 -1.89 -8.90 -8.54
N LEU A 70 -3.00 -9.27 -7.88
CA LEU A 70 -3.10 -9.24 -6.42
C LEU A 70 -2.13 -10.21 -5.76
N LEU A 71 -2.00 -11.43 -6.29
CA LEU A 71 -1.00 -12.39 -5.81
C LEU A 71 0.43 -11.85 -5.98
N TRP A 72 0.71 -11.15 -7.08
CA TRP A 72 2.00 -10.51 -7.28
C TRP A 72 2.28 -9.44 -6.23
N VAL A 73 1.32 -8.57 -5.94
CA VAL A 73 1.47 -7.52 -4.92
C VAL A 73 1.73 -8.14 -3.56
N ASN A 74 0.89 -9.06 -3.12
CA ASN A 74 1.00 -9.65 -1.79
C ASN A 74 2.30 -10.44 -1.58
N LEU A 75 2.76 -11.17 -2.60
CA LEU A 75 3.93 -12.05 -2.46
C LEU A 75 5.24 -11.33 -2.77
N VAL A 76 5.30 -10.57 -3.87
CA VAL A 76 6.54 -10.03 -4.41
C VAL A 76 6.73 -8.56 -4.03
N THR A 77 5.67 -7.79 -3.98
CA THR A 77 5.76 -6.36 -3.68
C THR A 77 5.79 -6.10 -2.19
N ASP A 78 4.91 -6.72 -1.42
CA ASP A 78 4.74 -6.46 0.02
C ASP A 78 5.67 -7.33 0.88
N GLY A 79 6.01 -8.54 0.45
CA GLY A 79 6.84 -9.48 1.20
C GLY A 79 8.19 -8.92 1.64
N PRO A 80 9.04 -8.44 0.71
CA PRO A 80 10.35 -7.91 1.06
C PRO A 80 10.32 -6.69 2.00
N PRO A 81 9.52 -5.63 1.78
CA PRO A 81 9.40 -4.53 2.72
C PRO A 81 8.87 -4.95 4.09
N ALA A 82 7.87 -5.84 4.14
CA ALA A 82 7.35 -6.40 5.38
C ALA A 82 8.46 -7.09 6.19
N THR A 83 9.24 -7.94 5.54
CA THR A 83 10.38 -8.63 6.17
C THR A 83 11.43 -7.63 6.65
N ALA A 84 11.74 -6.62 5.86
CA ALA A 84 12.72 -5.58 6.19
C ALA A 84 12.31 -4.73 7.41
N LEU A 85 11.01 -4.58 7.68
CA LEU A 85 10.52 -3.94 8.90
C LEU A 85 10.89 -4.74 10.17
N GLY A 86 11.12 -6.04 10.06
CA GLY A 86 11.62 -6.88 11.16
C GLY A 86 13.03 -6.49 11.63
N PHE A 87 13.83 -5.86 10.77
CA PHE A 87 15.18 -5.39 11.06
C PHE A 87 15.23 -3.89 11.44
N ASN A 88 14.10 -3.29 11.74
CA ASN A 88 14.03 -1.88 12.09
C ASN A 88 14.75 -1.64 13.43
N PRO A 89 15.65 -0.63 13.53
CA PRO A 89 16.35 -0.33 14.77
C PRO A 89 15.37 0.14 15.85
N ALA A 90 15.74 -0.13 17.11
CA ALA A 90 14.94 0.24 18.26
C ALA A 90 14.61 1.74 18.30
N ASP A 91 13.38 2.08 18.70
CA ASP A 91 12.98 3.45 18.99
C ASP A 91 13.85 4.04 20.11
N ILE A 92 14.28 5.30 19.98
CA ILE A 92 15.14 6.01 20.95
C ILE A 92 14.52 6.00 22.36
N ASP A 93 13.20 5.98 22.46
CA ASP A 93 12.45 6.06 23.74
C ASP A 93 11.90 4.69 24.20
N ILE A 94 12.43 3.57 23.69
CA ILE A 94 11.89 2.24 23.92
C ILE A 94 11.87 1.86 25.40
N MET A 95 12.93 2.23 26.15
CA MET A 95 13.05 1.94 27.59
C MET A 95 12.30 2.94 28.48
N LYS A 96 11.85 4.09 27.95
CA LYS A 96 11.03 5.06 28.68
C LYS A 96 9.55 4.69 28.72
N LYS A 97 9.12 3.74 27.88
CA LYS A 97 7.75 3.22 27.87
C LYS A 97 7.55 2.30 29.08
N PRO A 98 6.37 2.33 29.74
CA PRO A 98 6.08 1.42 30.84
C PRO A 98 6.11 -0.05 30.36
N PRO A 99 6.26 -1.01 31.30
CA PRO A 99 6.11 -2.43 30.99
C PRO A 99 4.75 -2.72 30.37
N ARG A 100 4.72 -3.69 29.45
CA ARG A 100 3.50 -4.17 28.84
C ARG A 100 2.65 -4.91 29.88
N LYS A 101 1.34 -4.73 29.84
CA LYS A 101 0.41 -5.54 30.62
C LYS A 101 0.18 -6.88 29.93
N SER A 102 -0.16 -7.91 30.69
CA SER A 102 -0.42 -9.26 30.15
C SER A 102 -1.67 -9.32 29.27
N ASP A 103 -2.62 -8.39 29.48
CA ASP A 103 -3.88 -8.27 28.75
C ASP A 103 -3.85 -7.23 27.61
N ASP A 104 -2.69 -6.62 27.31
CA ASP A 104 -2.55 -5.68 26.22
C ASP A 104 -2.75 -6.37 24.86
N CYS A 105 -3.78 -5.96 24.14
CA CYS A 105 -4.03 -6.42 22.78
C CYS A 105 -2.94 -5.95 21.81
N LEU A 106 -2.63 -6.79 20.84
CA LEU A 106 -1.66 -6.48 19.78
C LEU A 106 -2.16 -5.31 18.90
N ILE A 107 -3.47 -5.30 18.65
CA ILE A 107 -4.17 -4.26 17.87
C ILE A 107 -5.12 -3.52 18.81
N ASP A 108 -4.78 -2.27 19.13
CA ASP A 108 -5.65 -1.36 19.85
C ASP A 108 -6.72 -0.77 18.90
N SER A 109 -7.88 -0.38 19.45
CA SER A 109 -8.98 0.23 18.66
C SER A 109 -8.53 1.45 17.85
N TRP A 110 -7.58 2.23 18.37
CA TRP A 110 -7.01 3.37 17.63
C TRP A 110 -6.19 2.92 16.44
N VAL A 111 -5.41 1.87 16.60
CA VAL A 111 -4.60 1.25 15.57
C VAL A 111 -5.49 0.66 14.47
N LEU A 112 -6.59 0.00 14.85
CA LEU A 112 -7.57 -0.53 13.90
C LEU A 112 -8.20 0.59 13.05
N ILE A 113 -8.60 1.71 13.65
CA ILE A 113 -9.13 2.87 12.91
C ILE A 113 -8.10 3.39 11.89
N ARG A 114 -6.82 3.45 12.28
CA ARG A 114 -5.75 3.87 11.34
C ARG A 114 -5.64 2.92 10.15
N TYR A 115 -5.71 1.61 10.37
CA TYR A 115 -5.68 0.63 9.25
C TYR A 115 -6.86 0.81 8.32
N LEU A 116 -8.06 1.00 8.87
CA LEU A 116 -9.25 1.21 8.06
C LEU A 116 -9.17 2.50 7.25
N VAL A 117 -8.68 3.60 7.82
CA VAL A 117 -8.53 4.87 7.10
C VAL A 117 -7.50 4.76 5.98
N ILE A 118 -6.32 4.19 6.27
CA ILE A 118 -5.26 4.02 5.26
C ILE A 118 -5.72 3.03 4.18
N GLY A 119 -6.26 1.86 4.56
CA GLY A 119 -6.76 0.88 3.61
C GLY A 119 -7.91 1.43 2.75
N SER A 120 -8.82 2.23 3.33
CA SER A 120 -9.87 2.91 2.55
C SER A 120 -9.28 3.87 1.52
N TYR A 121 -8.25 4.62 1.88
CA TYR A 121 -7.56 5.48 0.94
C TYR A 121 -6.91 4.67 -0.20
N VAL A 122 -6.22 3.57 0.12
CA VAL A 122 -5.61 2.67 -0.86
C VAL A 122 -6.66 2.17 -1.86
N GLY A 123 -7.77 1.63 -1.36
CA GLY A 123 -8.85 1.12 -2.20
C GLY A 123 -9.49 2.19 -3.08
N VAL A 124 -9.80 3.37 -2.50
CA VAL A 124 -10.38 4.50 -3.25
C VAL A 124 -9.41 5.05 -4.29
N ALA A 125 -8.13 5.18 -3.98
CA ALA A 125 -7.12 5.67 -4.92
C ALA A 125 -6.93 4.70 -6.11
N THR A 126 -6.88 3.40 -5.82
CA THR A 126 -6.72 2.34 -6.82
C THR A 126 -7.91 2.27 -7.80
N VAL A 127 -9.13 2.31 -7.29
CA VAL A 127 -10.34 2.35 -8.13
C VAL A 127 -10.51 3.74 -8.77
N GLY A 128 -10.17 4.79 -8.04
CA GLY A 128 -10.28 6.16 -8.50
C GLY A 128 -9.48 6.44 -9.76
N ILE A 129 -8.22 5.98 -9.84
CA ILE A 129 -7.40 6.19 -11.05
C ILE A 129 -7.95 5.43 -12.26
N PHE A 130 -8.55 4.24 -12.05
CA PHE A 130 -9.25 3.50 -13.10
C PHE A 130 -10.41 4.30 -13.67
N VAL A 131 -11.26 4.82 -12.80
CA VAL A 131 -12.41 5.65 -13.20
C VAL A 131 -11.95 6.95 -13.87
N LEU A 132 -10.92 7.61 -13.31
CA LEU A 132 -10.38 8.85 -13.86
C LEU A 132 -9.86 8.67 -15.27
N TRP A 133 -9.18 7.57 -15.58
CA TRP A 133 -8.70 7.32 -16.93
C TRP A 133 -9.83 7.21 -17.94
N TYR A 134 -10.96 6.59 -17.58
CA TYR A 134 -12.11 6.47 -18.46
C TYR A 134 -12.92 7.75 -18.60
N THR A 135 -13.01 8.57 -17.53
CA THR A 135 -13.98 9.67 -17.46
C THR A 135 -13.38 11.06 -17.62
N GLN A 136 -12.08 11.23 -17.41
CA GLN A 136 -11.44 12.55 -17.36
C GLN A 136 -10.33 12.70 -18.41
N ALA A 137 -10.37 13.82 -19.12
CA ALA A 137 -9.34 14.17 -20.11
C ALA A 137 -7.99 14.54 -19.45
N SER A 138 -8.05 15.12 -18.26
CA SER A 138 -6.87 15.57 -17.52
C SER A 138 -7.10 15.47 -16.02
N PHE A 139 -6.03 15.23 -15.26
CA PHE A 139 -6.03 15.22 -13.82
C PHE A 139 -4.89 16.10 -13.29
N LEU A 140 -5.23 17.10 -12.48
CA LEU A 140 -4.30 18.07 -11.89
C LEU A 140 -3.28 18.65 -12.90
N GLY A 141 -3.76 19.02 -14.10
CA GLY A 141 -2.93 19.60 -15.16
C GLY A 141 -2.17 18.61 -16.03
N VAL A 142 -2.25 17.30 -15.75
CA VAL A 142 -1.66 16.23 -16.58
C VAL A 142 -2.74 15.66 -17.49
N SER A 143 -2.49 15.69 -18.80
CA SER A 143 -3.40 15.10 -19.79
C SER A 143 -3.33 13.56 -19.70
N LEU A 144 -4.50 12.91 -19.57
CA LEU A 144 -4.65 11.46 -19.55
C LEU A 144 -4.94 10.88 -20.94
N ILE A 145 -5.47 11.68 -21.87
CA ILE A 145 -5.86 11.27 -23.23
C ILE A 145 -4.72 11.31 -24.25
N THR A 146 -3.48 11.37 -23.82
CA THR A 146 -2.32 11.39 -24.74
C THR A 146 -2.16 10.14 -25.60
N ASP A 147 -2.80 9.06 -25.20
CA ASP A 147 -2.84 7.77 -25.90
C ASP A 147 -3.97 7.69 -26.95
N GLY A 148 -4.90 8.66 -26.97
CA GLY A 148 -6.00 8.74 -27.93
C GLY A 148 -7.24 7.92 -27.55
N HIS A 149 -7.34 7.42 -26.29
CA HIS A 149 -8.49 6.67 -25.85
C HIS A 149 -9.79 7.49 -25.80
N THR A 150 -10.92 6.83 -25.91
CA THR A 150 -12.25 7.48 -25.87
C THR A 150 -12.70 7.70 -24.43
N LEU A 151 -13.11 8.92 -24.11
CA LEU A 151 -13.73 9.21 -22.81
C LEU A 151 -15.18 8.72 -22.80
N VAL A 152 -15.57 8.15 -21.66
CA VAL A 152 -16.93 7.67 -21.41
C VAL A 152 -17.49 8.34 -20.17
N SER A 153 -18.82 8.48 -20.10
CA SER A 153 -19.46 8.95 -18.88
C SER A 153 -19.41 7.90 -17.79
N PHE A 154 -19.48 8.33 -16.52
CA PHE A 154 -19.50 7.40 -15.40
C PHE A 154 -20.69 6.41 -15.47
N THR A 155 -21.84 6.86 -15.94
CA THR A 155 -23.04 6.00 -16.18
C THR A 155 -22.80 4.94 -17.25
N GLN A 156 -22.07 5.29 -18.33
CA GLN A 156 -21.69 4.31 -19.35
C GLN A 156 -20.69 3.28 -18.77
N LEU A 157 -19.73 3.73 -17.94
CA LEU A 157 -18.79 2.84 -17.29
C LEU A 157 -19.46 1.87 -16.32
N GLN A 158 -20.51 2.32 -15.60
CA GLN A 158 -21.29 1.45 -14.70
C GLN A 158 -22.13 0.40 -15.49
N ASN A 159 -22.70 0.83 -16.62
CA ASN A 159 -23.54 -0.04 -17.45
C ASN A 159 -22.75 -0.68 -18.61
N TRP A 160 -21.45 -0.88 -18.43
CA TRP A 160 -20.56 -1.42 -19.48
C TRP A 160 -21.01 -2.79 -20.02
N SER A 161 -21.67 -3.61 -19.20
CA SER A 161 -22.21 -4.93 -19.60
C SER A 161 -23.35 -4.81 -20.62
N GLU A 162 -24.07 -3.68 -20.62
CA GLU A 162 -25.18 -3.39 -21.56
C GLU A 162 -24.71 -2.67 -22.81
N CYS A 163 -23.40 -2.49 -23.01
CA CYS A 163 -22.81 -1.78 -24.13
C CYS A 163 -23.36 -2.24 -25.48
N SER A 164 -23.60 -3.53 -25.67
CA SER A 164 -24.18 -4.10 -26.89
C SER A 164 -25.57 -3.54 -27.24
N SER A 165 -26.30 -3.05 -26.23
CA SER A 165 -27.61 -2.44 -26.41
C SER A 165 -27.57 -0.95 -26.81
N TRP A 166 -26.36 -0.29 -26.72
CA TRP A 166 -26.21 1.14 -27.02
C TRP A 166 -26.28 1.47 -28.52
N GLY A 167 -26.31 0.43 -29.39
CA GLY A 167 -26.43 0.58 -30.83
C GLY A 167 -25.19 1.21 -31.48
N THR A 168 -25.39 1.87 -32.62
CA THR A 168 -24.30 2.53 -33.38
C THR A 168 -23.79 3.83 -32.77
N ASN A 169 -24.34 4.26 -31.64
CA ASN A 169 -24.01 5.54 -30.99
C ASN A 169 -22.71 5.50 -30.19
N PHE A 170 -22.19 4.32 -29.86
CA PHE A 170 -20.93 4.16 -29.17
C PHE A 170 -19.84 3.71 -30.13
N THR A 171 -18.78 4.50 -30.24
CA THR A 171 -17.58 4.18 -31.00
C THR A 171 -16.37 4.33 -30.11
N ALA A 172 -15.57 3.28 -30.01
CA ALA A 172 -14.31 3.32 -29.27
C ALA A 172 -13.14 3.57 -30.23
N SER A 173 -12.45 4.67 -30.01
CA SER A 173 -11.22 4.96 -30.76
C SER A 173 -10.10 3.99 -30.40
N PRO A 174 -9.29 3.53 -31.34
CA PRO A 174 -8.09 2.80 -31.02
C PRO A 174 -7.13 3.70 -30.24
N TYR A 175 -6.46 3.16 -29.23
CA TYR A 175 -5.47 3.89 -28.47
C TYR A 175 -4.10 3.23 -28.49
N THR A 176 -3.06 4.02 -28.27
CA THR A 176 -1.67 3.56 -28.36
C THR A 176 -1.09 3.28 -27.00
N ILE A 177 -0.29 2.22 -26.92
CA ILE A 177 0.43 1.77 -25.72
C ILE A 177 1.93 1.91 -25.94
N ALA A 178 2.67 2.15 -24.87
CA ALA A 178 4.14 2.22 -24.89
C ALA A 178 4.71 3.22 -25.92
N GLY A 179 4.14 4.42 -25.98
CA GLY A 179 4.63 5.47 -26.88
C GLY A 179 4.41 5.18 -28.37
N GLY A 180 3.40 4.37 -28.73
CA GLY A 180 3.07 4.04 -30.10
C GLY A 180 3.56 2.67 -30.60
N LEU A 181 4.20 1.87 -29.74
CA LEU A 181 4.70 0.54 -30.10
C LEU A 181 3.58 -0.49 -30.35
N ARG A 182 2.42 -0.30 -29.72
CA ARG A 182 1.26 -1.18 -29.88
C ARG A 182 -0.02 -0.35 -29.90
N THR A 183 -0.91 -0.65 -30.85
CA THR A 183 -2.25 -0.07 -30.94
C THR A 183 -3.29 -1.11 -30.54
N VAL A 184 -4.21 -0.74 -29.64
CA VAL A 184 -5.39 -1.54 -29.31
C VAL A 184 -6.55 -0.98 -30.12
N ALA A 185 -7.09 -1.77 -31.02
CA ALA A 185 -8.19 -1.40 -31.90
C ALA A 185 -9.44 -2.25 -31.59
N PHE A 186 -10.63 -1.68 -31.82
CA PHE A 186 -11.94 -2.25 -31.47
C PHE A 186 -12.84 -2.32 -32.71
N GLU A 187 -12.27 -2.67 -33.88
CA GLU A 187 -12.94 -2.62 -35.17
C GLU A 187 -14.17 -3.53 -35.26
N ASN A 188 -14.11 -4.70 -34.62
CA ASN A 188 -15.18 -5.70 -34.69
C ASN A 188 -16.30 -5.46 -33.68
N ASN A 189 -15.98 -4.97 -32.50
CA ASN A 189 -16.94 -4.73 -31.40
C ASN A 189 -16.47 -3.59 -30.52
N PRO A 190 -17.14 -2.42 -30.56
CA PRO A 190 -16.76 -1.28 -29.70
C PRO A 190 -16.80 -1.61 -28.19
N CYS A 191 -17.60 -2.59 -27.78
CA CYS A 191 -17.73 -3.01 -26.38
C CYS A 191 -16.48 -3.73 -25.84
N ASP A 192 -15.61 -4.23 -26.72
CA ASP A 192 -14.31 -4.79 -26.34
C ASP A 192 -13.40 -3.73 -25.67
N TYR A 193 -13.76 -2.46 -25.79
CA TYR A 193 -13.13 -1.37 -25.08
C TYR A 193 -13.14 -1.55 -23.55
N PHE A 194 -14.22 -2.15 -23.00
CA PHE A 194 -14.35 -2.39 -21.56
C PHE A 194 -13.75 -3.74 -21.10
N THR A 195 -13.50 -4.67 -22.03
CA THR A 195 -12.94 -6.00 -21.76
C THR A 195 -11.47 -6.09 -22.14
N LEU A 196 -11.16 -5.95 -23.41
CA LEU A 196 -9.78 -5.99 -23.92
C LEU A 196 -9.06 -4.65 -23.75
N GLY A 197 -9.80 -3.53 -23.85
CA GLY A 197 -9.26 -2.17 -23.71
C GLY A 197 -8.94 -1.76 -22.28
N LYS A 198 -9.40 -2.49 -21.25
CA LYS A 198 -9.15 -2.16 -19.83
C LYS A 198 -7.71 -2.36 -19.36
N VAL A 199 -6.82 -2.91 -20.20
CA VAL A 199 -5.46 -3.27 -19.82
C VAL A 199 -4.67 -2.06 -19.30
N LYS A 200 -4.82 -0.90 -19.93
CA LYS A 200 -4.09 0.31 -19.53
C LYS A 200 -4.58 0.91 -18.20
N PRO A 201 -5.88 1.19 -17.99
CA PRO A 201 -6.36 1.67 -16.69
C PRO A 201 -6.13 0.64 -15.57
N MET A 202 -6.19 -0.66 -15.88
CA MET A 202 -5.84 -1.73 -14.94
C MET A 202 -4.36 -1.68 -14.53
N THR A 203 -3.45 -1.39 -15.47
CA THR A 203 -2.02 -1.19 -15.18
C THR A 203 -1.78 0.04 -14.31
N LEU A 204 -2.52 1.14 -14.56
CA LEU A 204 -2.46 2.33 -13.71
C LEU A 204 -2.92 2.02 -12.28
N SER A 205 -4.01 1.29 -12.11
CA SER A 205 -4.52 0.86 -10.80
C SER A 205 -3.50 0.01 -10.05
N LEU A 206 -2.91 -0.98 -10.70
CA LEU A 206 -1.86 -1.83 -10.12
C LEU A 206 -0.64 -0.98 -9.72
N SER A 207 -0.20 -0.06 -10.57
CA SER A 207 0.99 0.77 -10.30
C SER A 207 0.73 1.78 -9.18
N VAL A 208 -0.49 2.31 -9.05
CA VAL A 208 -0.90 3.14 -7.92
C VAL A 208 -0.90 2.33 -6.63
N LEU A 209 -1.45 1.11 -6.64
CA LEU A 209 -1.43 0.22 -5.49
C LEU A 209 0.01 -0.04 -5.03
N VAL A 210 0.89 -0.49 -5.93
CA VAL A 210 2.31 -0.74 -5.63
C VAL A 210 3.02 0.51 -5.08
N ALA A 211 2.80 1.69 -5.68
CA ALA A 211 3.42 2.93 -5.21
C ALA A 211 2.91 3.33 -3.82
N ILE A 212 1.61 3.18 -3.55
CA ILE A 212 1.04 3.44 -2.22
C ILE A 212 1.64 2.50 -1.19
N GLU A 213 1.80 1.20 -1.51
CA GLU A 213 2.39 0.22 -0.59
C GLU A 213 3.86 0.54 -0.29
N MET A 214 4.62 1.03 -1.28
CA MET A 214 5.98 1.50 -1.01
C MET A 214 5.98 2.69 -0.04
N PHE A 215 5.10 3.68 -0.21
CA PHE A 215 4.97 4.80 0.73
C PHE A 215 4.43 4.36 2.09
N ASN A 216 3.52 3.40 2.13
CA ASN A 216 2.97 2.85 3.37
C ASN A 216 4.03 2.07 4.17
N SER A 217 4.96 1.39 3.50
CA SER A 217 6.09 0.74 4.17
C SER A 217 7.02 1.75 4.89
N LEU A 218 7.20 2.95 4.33
CA LEU A 218 7.88 4.06 5.00
C LEU A 218 7.10 4.54 6.22
N ASN A 219 5.78 4.64 6.12
CA ASN A 219 4.93 5.03 7.23
C ASN A 219 5.00 4.02 8.40
N ALA A 220 5.27 2.74 8.09
CA ALA A 220 5.39 1.67 9.06
C ALA A 220 6.69 1.68 9.88
N LEU A 221 7.72 2.47 9.49
CA LEU A 221 8.99 2.58 10.21
C LEU A 221 8.82 2.95 11.69
N SER A 222 7.85 3.78 12.01
CA SER A 222 7.55 4.11 13.40
C SER A 222 6.04 4.23 13.62
N GLU A 223 5.57 3.70 14.76
CA GLU A 223 4.16 3.78 15.15
C GLU A 223 3.74 5.19 15.53
N ASP A 224 4.59 5.90 16.25
CA ASP A 224 4.27 7.16 16.91
C ASP A 224 5.06 8.35 16.39
N ASN A 225 6.27 8.10 15.90
CA ASN A 225 7.16 9.16 15.46
C ASN A 225 6.91 9.52 13.99
N SER A 226 7.05 10.80 13.68
CA SER A 226 7.01 11.29 12.30
C SER A 226 8.20 10.76 11.49
N LEU A 227 8.03 10.61 10.19
CA LEU A 227 9.11 10.27 9.25
C LEU A 227 10.29 11.27 9.34
N LEU A 228 10.04 12.52 9.76
CA LEU A 228 11.11 13.50 9.98
C LEU A 228 12.01 13.15 11.17
N LYS A 229 11.49 12.46 12.19
CA LYS A 229 12.28 12.02 13.36
C LYS A 229 12.90 10.63 13.18
N MET A 230 12.25 9.79 12.38
CA MET A 230 12.71 8.46 12.01
C MET A 230 12.88 8.39 10.48
N PRO A 231 13.98 8.96 9.97
CA PRO A 231 14.18 9.02 8.51
C PRO A 231 14.42 7.63 7.91
N PRO A 232 14.04 7.39 6.64
CA PRO A 232 14.11 6.09 5.98
C PRO A 232 15.50 5.45 5.95
N TRP A 233 16.55 6.27 5.85
CA TRP A 233 17.95 5.78 5.82
C TRP A 233 18.43 5.14 7.12
N ARG A 234 17.64 5.20 8.18
CA ARG A 234 17.90 4.51 9.43
C ARG A 234 17.68 2.99 9.34
N ASN A 235 16.84 2.56 8.41
CA ASN A 235 16.65 1.15 8.05
C ASN A 235 17.07 0.94 6.57
N PRO A 236 18.34 0.67 6.28
CA PRO A 236 18.83 0.48 4.92
C PRO A 236 18.21 -0.77 4.25
N TRP A 237 17.87 -1.79 5.02
CA TRP A 237 17.23 -3.00 4.50
C TRP A 237 15.85 -2.73 3.93
N LEU A 238 15.09 -1.81 4.55
CA LEU A 238 13.81 -1.39 4.00
C LEU A 238 13.98 -0.66 2.66
N LEU A 239 14.96 0.23 2.55
CA LEU A 239 15.24 0.93 1.28
C LEU A 239 15.66 -0.05 0.17
N VAL A 240 16.50 -1.03 0.49
CA VAL A 240 16.87 -2.09 -0.45
C VAL A 240 15.63 -2.90 -0.87
N ALA A 241 14.82 -3.34 0.10
CA ALA A 241 13.60 -4.10 -0.18
C ALA A 241 12.62 -3.33 -1.07
N MET A 242 12.38 -2.05 -0.78
CA MET A 242 11.54 -1.17 -1.60
C MET A 242 12.09 -1.02 -3.03
N THR A 243 13.40 -0.81 -3.16
CA THR A 243 14.05 -0.68 -4.47
C THR A 243 13.94 -1.97 -5.28
N VAL A 244 14.12 -3.12 -4.63
CA VAL A 244 13.98 -4.43 -5.28
C VAL A 244 12.52 -4.67 -5.69
N SER A 245 11.55 -4.46 -4.81
CA SER A 245 10.13 -4.65 -5.11
C SER A 245 9.65 -3.74 -6.24
N PHE A 246 10.01 -2.46 -6.18
CA PHE A 246 9.68 -1.51 -7.25
C PHE A 246 10.41 -1.83 -8.56
N GLY A 247 11.67 -2.25 -8.48
CA GLY A 247 12.45 -2.70 -9.63
C GLY A 247 11.81 -3.92 -10.30
N LEU A 248 11.35 -4.91 -9.52
CA LEU A 248 10.62 -6.07 -10.04
C LEU A 248 9.28 -5.66 -10.67
N HIS A 249 8.58 -4.68 -10.10
CA HIS A 249 7.38 -4.13 -10.72
C HIS A 249 7.69 -3.48 -12.09
N CYS A 250 8.78 -2.73 -12.19
CA CYS A 250 9.24 -2.21 -13.49
C CYS A 250 9.59 -3.34 -14.47
N VAL A 251 10.23 -4.42 -14.01
CA VAL A 251 10.56 -5.56 -14.86
C VAL A 251 9.30 -6.19 -15.46
N ILE A 252 8.25 -6.44 -14.68
CA ILE A 252 7.01 -6.99 -15.22
C ILE A 252 6.29 -6.05 -16.20
N LEU A 253 6.44 -4.73 -16.03
CA LEU A 253 5.85 -3.73 -16.93
C LEU A 253 6.57 -3.64 -18.28
N TYR A 254 7.89 -3.68 -18.28
CA TYR A 254 8.70 -3.38 -19.47
C TYR A 254 9.23 -4.61 -20.20
N VAL A 255 9.19 -5.81 -19.59
CA VAL A 255 9.55 -7.07 -20.28
C VAL A 255 8.29 -7.64 -20.96
N PRO A 256 8.23 -7.68 -22.31
CA PRO A 256 6.98 -7.99 -23.04
C PRO A 256 6.36 -9.35 -22.69
N PHE A 257 7.19 -10.37 -22.46
CA PHE A 257 6.72 -11.69 -22.05
C PHE A 257 5.98 -11.64 -20.71
N LEU A 258 6.56 -10.99 -19.71
CA LEU A 258 5.96 -10.85 -18.38
C LEU A 258 4.72 -9.95 -18.41
N ALA A 259 4.80 -8.83 -19.14
CA ALA A 259 3.67 -7.93 -19.33
C ALA A 259 2.43 -8.65 -19.88
N ASN A 260 2.62 -9.56 -20.84
CA ASN A 260 1.53 -10.37 -21.39
C ASN A 260 0.97 -11.37 -20.35
N VAL A 261 1.82 -12.01 -19.54
CA VAL A 261 1.38 -12.95 -18.48
C VAL A 261 0.55 -12.25 -17.44
N PHE A 262 0.95 -11.04 -17.00
CA PHE A 262 0.25 -10.25 -15.99
C PHE A 262 -0.87 -9.39 -16.58
N GLY A 263 -1.09 -9.38 -17.90
CA GLY A 263 -2.09 -8.55 -18.55
C GLY A 263 -1.90 -7.05 -18.31
N ILE A 264 -0.66 -6.58 -18.38
CA ILE A 264 -0.26 -5.19 -18.13
C ILE A 264 0.49 -4.60 -19.31
N VAL A 265 0.67 -3.29 -19.30
CA VAL A 265 1.33 -2.55 -20.38
C VAL A 265 2.31 -1.51 -19.84
N PRO A 266 3.38 -1.19 -20.57
CA PRO A 266 4.30 -0.14 -20.15
C PRO A 266 3.63 1.21 -19.96
N LEU A 267 4.03 1.92 -18.91
CA LEU A 267 3.56 3.28 -18.61
C LEU A 267 4.55 4.32 -19.11
N SER A 268 4.03 5.47 -19.55
CA SER A 268 4.80 6.65 -19.91
C SER A 268 5.25 7.43 -18.68
N PHE A 269 6.24 8.32 -18.82
CA PHE A 269 6.67 9.20 -17.72
C PHE A 269 5.55 10.09 -17.16
N ARG A 270 4.60 10.53 -17.99
CA ARG A 270 3.45 11.33 -17.55
C ARG A 270 2.51 10.51 -16.67
N GLU A 271 2.27 9.26 -17.04
CA GLU A 271 1.44 8.33 -16.27
C GLU A 271 2.10 7.98 -14.93
N TRP A 272 3.41 7.77 -14.91
CA TRP A 272 4.16 7.60 -13.66
C TRP A 272 4.06 8.82 -12.74
N PHE A 273 4.08 10.02 -13.31
CA PHE A 273 3.87 11.23 -12.52
C PHE A 273 2.49 11.24 -11.86
N VAL A 274 1.44 10.86 -12.59
CA VAL A 274 0.07 10.73 -12.04
C VAL A 274 0.02 9.64 -10.96
N VAL A 275 0.65 8.49 -11.18
CA VAL A 275 0.76 7.40 -10.19
C VAL A 275 1.37 7.92 -8.89
N ILE A 276 2.50 8.61 -8.94
CA ILE A 276 3.17 9.19 -7.77
C ILE A 276 2.28 10.24 -7.09
N LEU A 277 1.64 11.11 -7.87
CA LEU A 277 0.78 12.17 -7.37
C LEU A 277 -0.43 11.62 -6.60
N VAL A 278 -1.05 10.56 -7.09
CA VAL A 278 -2.18 9.88 -6.44
C VAL A 278 -1.70 9.06 -5.23
N SER A 279 -0.48 8.55 -5.24
CA SER A 279 0.04 7.71 -4.17
C SER A 279 0.61 8.50 -2.99
N PHE A 280 1.18 9.68 -3.24
CA PHE A 280 1.84 10.50 -2.22
C PHE A 280 0.96 10.90 -1.02
N PRO A 281 -0.34 11.22 -1.16
CA PRO A 281 -1.18 11.62 -0.04
C PRO A 281 -1.27 10.60 1.10
N VAL A 282 -0.96 9.31 0.88
CA VAL A 282 -0.94 8.31 1.96
C VAL A 282 0.04 8.68 3.08
N ILE A 283 1.16 9.31 2.74
CA ILE A 283 2.14 9.80 3.72
C ILE A 283 1.52 10.90 4.58
N LEU A 284 0.84 11.86 3.96
CA LEU A 284 0.19 12.97 4.66
C LEU A 284 -0.93 12.49 5.58
N ILE A 285 -1.72 11.52 5.12
CA ILE A 285 -2.80 10.91 5.91
C ILE A 285 -2.22 10.23 7.15
N ASP A 286 -1.17 9.41 7.00
CA ASP A 286 -0.56 8.72 8.14
C ASP A 286 0.10 9.69 9.12
N GLU A 287 0.81 10.72 8.64
CA GLU A 287 1.37 11.77 9.50
C GLU A 287 0.27 12.51 10.28
N GLY A 288 -0.86 12.81 9.64
CA GLY A 288 -2.04 13.40 10.31
C GLY A 288 -2.59 12.47 11.39
N LEU A 289 -2.73 11.17 11.10
CA LEU A 289 -3.20 10.18 12.07
C LEU A 289 -2.22 10.00 13.24
N LYS A 290 -0.91 10.00 12.99
CA LYS A 290 0.14 9.99 14.03
C LYS A 290 0.05 11.24 14.91
N PHE A 291 -0.17 12.41 14.32
CA PHE A 291 -0.34 13.66 15.08
C PHE A 291 -1.55 13.59 16.00
N ILE A 292 -2.72 13.16 15.50
CA ILE A 292 -3.96 12.98 16.29
C ILE A 292 -3.74 11.96 17.41
N GLY A 293 -3.05 10.85 17.14
CA GLY A 293 -2.73 9.83 18.13
C GLY A 293 -1.86 10.36 19.27
N ARG A 294 -0.81 11.15 18.96
CA ARG A 294 0.04 11.82 19.96
C ARG A 294 -0.77 12.79 20.83
N TRP A 295 -1.59 13.62 20.21
CA TRP A 295 -2.43 14.59 20.92
C TRP A 295 -3.45 13.94 21.84
N ARG A 296 -4.10 12.85 21.41
CA ARG A 296 -5.02 12.06 22.22
C ARG A 296 -4.33 11.47 23.46
N ARG A 297 -3.14 10.89 23.30
CA ARG A 297 -2.34 10.34 24.42
C ARG A 297 -1.91 11.42 25.40
N GLN A 298 -1.49 12.60 24.93
CA GLN A 298 -1.17 13.73 25.81
C GLN A 298 -2.38 14.19 26.63
N ARG A 299 -3.56 14.27 26.01
CA ARG A 299 -4.78 14.63 26.73
C ARG A 299 -5.11 13.62 27.85
N ILE A 300 -4.98 12.33 27.57
CA ILE A 300 -5.22 11.27 28.56
C ILE A 300 -4.22 11.40 29.73
N LYS A 301 -2.93 11.56 29.45
CA LYS A 301 -1.90 11.78 30.48
C LYS A 301 -2.19 13.00 31.34
N ASN A 302 -2.60 14.10 30.73
CA ASN A 302 -2.92 15.34 31.47
C ASN A 302 -4.20 15.21 32.35
N LYS A 303 -5.18 14.40 31.88
CA LYS A 303 -6.36 14.10 32.73
C LYS A 303 -5.97 13.28 33.96
N ILE A 304 -5.19 12.21 33.79
CA ILE A 304 -4.71 11.36 34.90
C ILE A 304 -3.90 12.19 35.90
N LYS A 305 -3.01 13.09 35.41
CA LYS A 305 -2.20 13.95 36.26
C LYS A 305 -3.03 15.00 37.04
N LYS A 306 -4.25 15.33 36.59
CA LYS A 306 -5.16 16.24 37.28
C LYS A 306 -6.05 15.52 38.31
N THR A 307 -6.15 14.19 38.24
CA THR A 307 -7.00 13.36 39.11
C THR A 307 -6.19 12.72 40.26
N MET A 308 -4.87 12.75 40.17
CA MET A 308 -3.90 12.43 41.22
C MET A 308 -3.52 13.72 41.99
#